data_b00a151518d0dd657a26b7880d789a85
#
_entry.id   b00a151518d0dd657a26b7880d789a85
#
_cell.length_a   1.000
_cell.length_b   1.000
_cell.length_c   1.000
_cell.angle_alpha   90.00
_cell.angle_beta   90.00
_cell.angle_gamma   90.00
#
_symmetry.space_group_name_H-M   'P 1'
#
loop_
_entity.id
_entity.type
_entity.pdbx_description
1 polymer ?
#
loop_
_entity_poly.entity_id
_entity_poly.type
_entity_poly.pdbx_seq_one_letter_code
_entity_poly.pdbx_strand_id
1 'polypeptide(L)'
;CGGSCTACLAQINLPVTFEGATINYTVTDFGGNASTKVVDPTDSNNTVIKTIKTVSAATWSGTTVGTSAGFSSVIPFTTSNRKVYVRVYSSEVGTPIRLKVEEFDEPTHSCETQVNTTVIGWQILEFDFNNQATGTAVFNQNYQFNMMSIFFNYGIEGATSGEKTYYFDNINYGSALSSDSFEQSKLIIFPNPVASTLNIQSETNFGKVVIYNAIGQEVFNHDTNSNYEQINVSILNSGIYYVKVVNEFTSSLIKFIKK
;
A
#
# COMPACT_ATOMS: atom_id res chain seq x y z
N CYS A 1 6.26 3.88 -41.04
CA CYS A 1 7.12 4.07 -39.86
C CYS A 1 6.75 3.04 -38.80
N GLY A 2 7.47 1.91 -38.75
CA GLY A 2 7.30 0.88 -37.74
C GLY A 2 8.17 1.17 -36.52
N GLY A 3 7.72 2.05 -35.65
CA GLY A 3 8.30 2.24 -34.35
C GLY A 3 7.52 1.39 -33.32
N SER A 4 8.18 0.48 -32.64
CA SER A 4 7.67 -0.21 -31.45
C SER A 4 7.32 0.86 -30.41
N CYS A 5 6.04 1.19 -30.27
CA CYS A 5 5.58 2.07 -29.22
C CYS A 5 5.75 1.32 -27.90
N THR A 6 6.74 1.72 -27.10
CA THR A 6 6.84 1.25 -25.72
C THR A 6 5.52 1.62 -25.05
N ALA A 7 4.80 0.64 -24.50
CA ALA A 7 3.51 0.90 -23.84
C ALA A 7 3.75 1.97 -22.76
N CYS A 8 2.98 3.06 -22.81
CA CYS A 8 3.05 4.09 -21.78
C CYS A 8 2.66 3.45 -20.45
N LEU A 9 3.54 3.54 -19.46
CA LEU A 9 3.24 3.08 -18.12
C LEU A 9 2.09 3.89 -17.54
N ALA A 10 1.18 3.22 -16.83
CA ALA A 10 0.09 3.90 -16.14
C ALA A 10 0.64 4.80 -15.01
N GLN A 11 -0.03 5.91 -14.77
CA GLN A 11 0.27 6.79 -13.64
C GLN A 11 0.04 6.05 -12.32
N ILE A 12 0.92 6.31 -11.35
CA ILE A 12 0.85 5.73 -10.00
C ILE A 12 -0.45 6.10 -9.30
N ASN A 13 -0.97 5.21 -8.47
CA ASN A 13 -2.13 5.44 -7.61
C ASN A 13 -2.06 4.58 -6.35
N LEU A 14 -2.82 4.93 -5.31
CA LEU A 14 -2.95 4.10 -4.11
C LEU A 14 -3.79 2.83 -4.39
N PRO A 15 -3.44 1.69 -3.80
CA PRO A 15 -2.26 1.44 -3.00
C PRO A 15 -0.97 1.40 -3.84
N VAL A 16 0.15 1.87 -3.28
CA VAL A 16 1.46 1.82 -3.93
C VAL A 16 2.28 0.69 -3.34
N THR A 17 2.61 -0.31 -4.15
CA THR A 17 3.35 -1.50 -3.72
C THR A 17 4.70 -1.63 -4.43
N PHE A 18 5.02 -0.75 -5.37
CA PHE A 18 6.20 -0.80 -6.23
C PHE A 18 6.37 -2.10 -7.03
N GLU A 19 5.33 -2.92 -7.06
CA GLU A 19 5.26 -4.18 -7.74
C GLU A 19 4.69 -4.07 -9.15
N GLY A 20 4.73 -4.53 -10.09
CA GLY A 20 4.04 -4.40 -11.38
C GLY A 20 4.87 -3.69 -12.44
N ALA A 21 4.79 -4.23 -13.64
CA ALA A 21 5.56 -3.77 -14.79
C ALA A 21 4.84 -2.70 -15.61
N THR A 22 3.57 -2.43 -15.32
CA THR A 22 2.71 -1.55 -16.13
C THR A 22 2.48 -0.18 -15.50
N ILE A 23 2.98 0.04 -14.28
CA ILE A 23 2.83 1.30 -13.53
C ILE A 23 4.17 2.04 -13.51
N ASN A 24 4.10 3.36 -13.64
CA ASN A 24 5.26 4.22 -13.48
C ASN A 24 5.54 4.48 -12.00
N TYR A 25 6.47 3.73 -11.42
CA TYR A 25 6.92 3.88 -10.03
C TYR A 25 8.14 4.81 -9.89
N THR A 26 8.34 5.73 -10.82
CA THR A 26 9.37 6.76 -10.66
C THR A 26 9.05 7.60 -9.42
N VAL A 27 10.06 7.86 -8.60
CA VAL A 27 9.98 8.78 -7.46
C VAL A 27 10.82 10.02 -7.75
N THR A 28 10.51 11.14 -7.09
CA THR A 28 11.19 12.42 -7.33
C THR A 28 11.82 12.92 -6.02
N ASP A 29 13.14 12.95 -5.99
CA ASP A 29 13.90 13.42 -4.83
C ASP A 29 14.11 14.92 -4.81
N PHE A 30 14.20 15.47 -3.61
CA PHE A 30 14.54 16.87 -3.39
C PHE A 30 15.32 17.05 -2.09
N GLY A 31 16.01 18.20 -1.96
CA GLY A 31 16.73 18.58 -0.75
C GLY A 31 17.94 17.71 -0.39
N GLY A 32 18.44 16.90 -1.33
CA GLY A 32 19.63 16.05 -1.12
C GLY A 32 19.33 14.60 -0.76
N ASN A 33 18.09 14.12 -0.95
CA ASN A 33 17.81 12.69 -0.97
C ASN A 33 18.27 12.07 -2.30
N ALA A 34 18.51 10.76 -2.29
CA ALA A 34 18.75 9.94 -3.48
C ALA A 34 18.00 8.62 -3.34
N SER A 35 16.94 8.45 -4.12
CA SER A 35 16.06 7.29 -4.06
C SER A 35 16.15 6.43 -5.31
N THR A 36 16.01 5.12 -5.13
CA THR A 36 15.98 4.15 -6.23
C THR A 36 15.11 2.95 -5.87
N LYS A 37 14.44 2.38 -6.87
CA LYS A 37 13.69 1.14 -6.72
C LYS A 37 14.65 -0.04 -6.70
N VAL A 38 14.57 -0.88 -5.67
CA VAL A 38 15.45 -2.04 -5.44
C VAL A 38 14.64 -3.23 -4.94
N VAL A 39 15.22 -4.41 -5.00
CA VAL A 39 14.69 -5.59 -4.29
C VAL A 39 14.83 -5.35 -2.78
N ASP A 40 13.81 -5.75 -2.02
CA ASP A 40 13.84 -5.67 -0.55
C ASP A 40 15.01 -6.51 -0.01
N PRO A 41 15.91 -5.92 0.80
CA PRO A 41 17.07 -6.66 1.33
C PRO A 41 16.66 -7.83 2.25
N THR A 42 15.42 -7.91 2.68
CA THR A 42 14.90 -8.97 3.57
C THR A 42 13.93 -9.94 2.88
N ASP A 43 13.43 -9.60 1.67
CA ASP A 43 12.55 -10.46 0.88
C ASP A 43 12.85 -10.30 -0.61
N SER A 44 13.44 -11.31 -1.22
CA SER A 44 13.82 -11.31 -2.63
C SER A 44 12.64 -11.25 -3.62
N ASN A 45 11.42 -11.46 -3.16
CA ASN A 45 10.21 -11.40 -3.98
C ASN A 45 9.49 -10.04 -3.90
N ASN A 46 9.98 -9.14 -3.08
CA ASN A 46 9.40 -7.82 -2.86
C ASN A 46 10.31 -6.72 -3.44
N THR A 47 9.71 -5.65 -3.92
CA THR A 47 10.40 -4.48 -4.46
C THR A 47 10.04 -3.25 -3.64
N VAL A 48 11.04 -2.46 -3.27
CA VAL A 48 10.89 -1.31 -2.36
C VAL A 48 11.62 -0.09 -2.90
N ILE A 49 11.36 1.08 -2.37
CA ILE A 49 12.21 2.25 -2.60
C ILE A 49 13.27 2.31 -1.48
N LYS A 50 14.53 2.29 -1.91
CA LYS A 50 15.68 2.67 -1.08
C LYS A 50 15.87 4.17 -1.19
N THR A 51 15.89 4.88 -0.07
CA THR A 51 16.18 6.32 0.01
C THR A 51 17.43 6.56 0.82
N ILE A 52 18.39 7.26 0.24
CA ILE A 52 19.59 7.73 0.92
C ILE A 52 19.40 9.20 1.25
N LYS A 53 19.41 9.55 2.53
CA LYS A 53 19.59 10.92 2.98
C LYS A 53 21.08 11.20 3.03
N THR A 54 21.60 11.94 2.05
CA THR A 54 23.03 12.15 1.87
C THR A 54 23.63 13.09 2.93
N VAL A 55 24.94 13.15 3.05
CA VAL A 55 25.61 14.09 3.97
C VAL A 55 25.31 15.56 3.65
N SER A 56 24.92 15.89 2.43
CA SER A 56 24.53 17.25 2.01
C SER A 56 23.02 17.50 2.13
N ALA A 57 22.24 16.53 2.62
CA ALA A 57 20.80 16.65 2.68
C ALA A 57 20.34 17.71 3.68
N ALA A 58 19.38 18.54 3.24
CA ALA A 58 18.74 19.55 4.07
C ALA A 58 17.84 18.93 5.14
N THR A 59 17.47 19.72 6.15
CA THR A 59 16.52 19.30 7.20
C THR A 59 15.16 18.84 6.64
N TRP A 60 14.76 19.40 5.49
CA TRP A 60 13.51 19.18 4.77
C TRP A 60 13.66 18.27 3.54
N SER A 61 14.78 17.56 3.42
CA SER A 61 14.99 16.64 2.29
C SER A 61 13.91 15.53 2.29
N GLY A 62 13.41 15.20 1.12
CA GLY A 62 12.32 14.25 0.98
C GLY A 62 12.28 13.60 -0.39
N THR A 63 11.29 12.72 -0.56
CA THR A 63 11.05 11.96 -1.78
C THR A 63 9.55 11.99 -2.08
N THR A 64 9.16 12.56 -3.22
CA THR A 64 7.79 12.50 -3.71
C THR A 64 7.52 11.12 -4.30
N VAL A 65 6.41 10.52 -3.92
CA VAL A 65 5.92 9.22 -4.41
C VAL A 65 5.28 9.43 -5.77
N GLY A 66 6.02 9.11 -6.81
CA GLY A 66 5.62 9.37 -8.18
C GLY A 66 6.35 10.55 -8.81
N THR A 67 5.87 10.94 -9.97
CA THR A 67 6.33 12.13 -10.72
C THR A 67 5.62 13.38 -10.23
N SER A 68 5.98 14.54 -10.80
CA SER A 68 5.28 15.82 -10.56
C SER A 68 3.80 15.82 -10.99
N ALA A 69 3.32 14.78 -11.66
CA ALA A 69 1.89 14.64 -12.00
C ALA A 69 1.03 14.09 -10.85
N GLY A 70 1.67 13.65 -9.75
CA GLY A 70 0.98 13.07 -8.59
C GLY A 70 0.34 11.71 -8.89
N PHE A 71 -0.66 11.35 -8.10
CA PHE A 71 -1.49 10.15 -8.28
C PHE A 71 -2.54 10.36 -9.38
N SER A 72 -2.95 9.27 -10.03
CA SER A 72 -4.00 9.32 -11.05
C SER A 72 -5.39 9.63 -10.48
N SER A 73 -5.57 9.53 -9.17
CA SER A 73 -6.82 9.83 -8.45
C SER A 73 -6.52 10.60 -7.17
N VAL A 74 -7.51 11.35 -6.70
CA VAL A 74 -7.49 11.98 -5.37
C VAL A 74 -7.45 10.91 -4.30
N ILE A 75 -6.68 11.13 -3.23
CA ILE A 75 -6.68 10.28 -2.04
C ILE A 75 -8.06 10.40 -1.38
N PRO A 76 -8.81 9.31 -1.21
CA PRO A 76 -10.22 9.38 -0.83
C PRO A 76 -10.44 9.63 0.67
N PHE A 77 -9.81 10.69 1.21
CA PHE A 77 -9.98 11.07 2.60
C PHE A 77 -11.44 11.39 2.93
N THR A 78 -11.87 10.92 4.08
CA THR A 78 -13.21 11.20 4.61
C THR A 78 -13.13 11.92 5.95
N THR A 79 -14.26 12.41 6.46
CA THR A 79 -14.33 13.01 7.80
C THR A 79 -14.00 12.03 8.92
N SER A 80 -14.25 10.74 8.70
CA SER A 80 -14.02 9.66 9.66
C SER A 80 -12.69 8.94 9.49
N ASN A 81 -12.03 9.08 8.31
CA ASN A 81 -10.77 8.42 8.06
C ASN A 81 -9.82 9.33 7.27
N ARG A 82 -8.71 9.70 7.90
CA ARG A 82 -7.64 10.52 7.33
C ARG A 82 -6.29 9.89 7.58
N LYS A 83 -6.23 8.56 7.47
CA LYS A 83 -5.05 7.77 7.79
C LYS A 83 -4.41 7.20 6.54
N VAL A 84 -3.08 7.28 6.48
CA VAL A 84 -2.25 6.62 5.50
C VAL A 84 -1.26 5.74 6.25
N TYR A 85 -1.06 4.54 5.75
CA TYR A 85 -0.12 3.56 6.29
C TYR A 85 1.03 3.39 5.32
N VAL A 86 2.26 3.37 5.85
CA VAL A 86 3.46 3.16 5.06
C VAL A 86 4.33 2.13 5.77
N ARG A 87 4.77 1.10 5.06
CA ARG A 87 5.79 0.18 5.53
C ARG A 87 7.15 0.86 5.36
N VAL A 88 7.88 1.03 6.46
CA VAL A 88 9.18 1.71 6.46
C VAL A 88 10.24 0.88 7.16
N TYR A 89 11.49 1.03 6.73
CA TYR A 89 12.66 0.48 7.40
C TYR A 89 13.56 1.61 7.90
N SER A 90 13.97 1.51 9.15
CA SER A 90 15.01 2.34 9.77
C SER A 90 15.98 1.48 10.56
N SER A 91 17.26 1.83 10.53
CA SER A 91 18.29 1.23 11.39
C SER A 91 18.28 1.78 12.82
N GLU A 92 17.43 2.76 13.11
CA GLU A 92 17.39 3.47 14.39
C GLU A 92 15.96 3.62 14.87
N VAL A 93 15.76 3.53 16.19
CA VAL A 93 14.52 3.86 16.89
C VAL A 93 14.46 5.37 17.10
N GLY A 94 13.26 5.95 17.09
CA GLY A 94 13.05 7.38 17.32
C GLY A 94 13.32 8.26 16.09
N THR A 95 13.60 7.68 14.92
CA THR A 95 13.77 8.43 13.68
C THR A 95 12.47 9.14 13.31
N PRO A 96 12.44 10.48 13.22
CA PRO A 96 11.25 11.20 12.79
C PRO A 96 11.00 11.01 11.30
N ILE A 97 9.80 10.51 10.98
CA ILE A 97 9.36 10.35 9.60
C ILE A 97 8.13 11.23 9.41
N ARG A 98 8.19 12.12 8.43
CA ARG A 98 7.08 13.00 8.08
C ARG A 98 6.47 12.56 6.77
N LEU A 99 5.15 12.66 6.69
CA LEU A 99 4.39 12.44 5.47
C LEU A 99 3.61 13.72 5.15
N LYS A 100 3.71 14.20 3.92
CA LYS A 100 2.98 15.34 3.39
C LYS A 100 2.02 14.86 2.30
N VAL A 101 0.81 15.38 2.31
CA VAL A 101 -0.13 15.29 1.18
C VAL A 101 -0.41 16.69 0.66
N GLU A 102 -0.56 16.81 -0.67
CA GLU A 102 -0.79 18.10 -1.34
C GLU A 102 -1.55 17.92 -2.65
N GLU A 103 -2.12 19.00 -3.17
CA GLU A 103 -2.57 19.08 -4.56
C GLU A 103 -1.38 19.36 -5.46
N PHE A 104 -1.21 18.59 -6.56
CA PHE A 104 -0.04 18.71 -7.41
C PHE A 104 0.06 20.05 -8.14
N ASP A 105 -1.09 20.68 -8.42
CA ASP A 105 -1.21 21.97 -9.14
C ASP A 105 -1.39 23.17 -8.19
N GLU A 106 -1.63 22.94 -6.88
CA GLU A 106 -1.74 23.97 -5.86
C GLU A 106 -1.01 23.56 -4.57
N PRO A 107 0.33 23.64 -4.53
CA PRO A 107 1.14 23.14 -3.41
C PRO A 107 0.90 23.82 -2.06
N THR A 108 0.20 24.97 -2.02
CA THR A 108 -0.23 25.60 -0.78
C THR A 108 -1.36 24.84 -0.11
N HIS A 109 -2.11 24.03 -0.88
CA HIS A 109 -3.09 23.09 -0.39
C HIS A 109 -2.40 21.83 0.11
N SER A 110 -1.91 21.83 1.32
CA SER A 110 -1.16 20.71 1.88
C SER A 110 -1.48 20.47 3.34
N CYS A 111 -1.16 19.25 3.81
CA CYS A 111 -1.16 18.89 5.22
C CYS A 111 -0.01 17.91 5.49
N GLU A 112 0.62 18.04 6.65
CA GLU A 112 1.73 17.19 7.05
C GLU A 112 1.45 16.55 8.41
N THR A 113 1.87 15.30 8.56
CA THR A 113 1.86 14.61 9.86
C THR A 113 3.21 13.93 10.09
N GLN A 114 3.58 13.67 11.34
CA GLN A 114 4.87 13.10 11.69
C GLN A 114 4.72 12.03 12.76
N VAL A 115 5.42 10.93 12.56
CA VAL A 115 5.55 9.85 13.53
C VAL A 115 7.01 9.43 13.63
N ASN A 116 7.40 8.80 14.74
CA ASN A 116 8.76 8.30 14.94
C ASN A 116 8.77 6.79 14.82
N THR A 117 9.89 6.23 14.33
CA THR A 117 10.12 4.79 14.35
C THR A 117 10.16 4.28 15.79
N THR A 118 9.59 3.09 16.02
CA THR A 118 9.48 2.46 17.35
C THR A 118 10.36 1.23 17.48
N VAL A 119 10.78 0.65 16.36
CA VAL A 119 11.68 -0.52 16.31
C VAL A 119 12.78 -0.29 15.26
N ILE A 120 13.88 -1.03 15.38
CA ILE A 120 14.86 -1.19 14.32
C ILE A 120 14.32 -2.19 13.30
N GLY A 121 14.47 -1.91 12.01
CA GLY A 121 13.99 -2.77 10.94
C GLY A 121 12.69 -2.31 10.34
N TRP A 122 11.97 -3.23 9.70
CA TRP A 122 10.69 -2.97 9.07
C TRP A 122 9.58 -2.79 10.10
N GLN A 123 8.74 -1.79 9.86
CA GLN A 123 7.52 -1.52 10.62
C GLN A 123 6.49 -0.81 9.75
N ILE A 124 5.23 -0.90 10.11
CA ILE A 124 4.16 -0.13 9.49
C ILE A 124 3.88 1.08 10.37
N LEU A 125 3.98 2.27 9.80
CA LEU A 125 3.65 3.52 10.47
C LEU A 125 2.29 4.03 10.01
N GLU A 126 1.46 4.43 10.98
CA GLU A 126 0.20 5.10 10.76
C GLU A 126 0.41 6.62 10.76
N PHE A 127 0.08 7.27 9.66
CA PHE A 127 0.10 8.71 9.49
C PHE A 127 -1.33 9.25 9.53
N ASP A 128 -1.73 9.80 10.68
CA ASP A 128 -3.07 10.36 10.89
C ASP A 128 -3.07 11.88 10.66
N PHE A 129 -3.67 12.32 9.57
CA PHE A 129 -3.77 13.74 9.20
C PHE A 129 -4.79 14.54 10.05
N ASN A 130 -5.44 13.93 11.04
CA ASN A 130 -6.10 14.66 12.11
C ASN A 130 -5.09 15.27 13.11
N ASN A 131 -3.85 14.77 13.09
CA ASN A 131 -2.75 15.18 13.96
C ASN A 131 -1.64 15.82 13.11
N GLN A 132 -1.89 17.02 12.59
CA GLN A 132 -0.90 17.72 11.77
C GLN A 132 0.38 18.00 12.56
N ALA A 133 1.50 17.97 11.87
CA ALA A 133 2.80 18.32 12.43
C ALA A 133 2.83 19.78 12.87
N THR A 134 3.47 20.07 14.00
CA THR A 134 3.54 21.43 14.56
C THR A 134 4.08 22.41 13.52
N GLY A 135 3.39 23.53 13.34
CA GLY A 135 3.77 24.59 12.42
C GLY A 135 3.36 24.35 10.96
N THR A 136 2.58 23.29 10.67
CA THR A 136 2.03 23.03 9.35
C THR A 136 0.53 23.31 9.29
N ALA A 137 -0.03 23.33 8.07
CA ALA A 137 -1.46 23.60 7.86
C ALA A 137 -2.32 22.46 8.41
N VAL A 138 -3.49 22.83 8.95
CA VAL A 138 -4.52 21.85 9.32
C VAL A 138 -5.12 21.22 8.07
N PHE A 139 -5.56 19.97 8.21
CA PHE A 139 -6.22 19.28 7.13
C PHE A 139 -7.50 19.99 6.69
N ASN A 140 -7.65 20.22 5.39
CA ASN A 140 -8.85 20.79 4.79
C ASN A 140 -9.53 19.78 3.89
N GLN A 141 -10.77 19.38 4.23
CA GLN A 141 -11.54 18.37 3.50
C GLN A 141 -11.91 18.79 2.07
N ASN A 142 -11.83 20.09 1.74
CA ASN A 142 -12.16 20.59 0.42
C ASN A 142 -10.99 20.51 -0.58
N TYR A 143 -9.78 20.19 -0.11
CA TYR A 143 -8.60 20.04 -0.96
C TYR A 143 -8.60 18.67 -1.65
N GLN A 144 -8.10 18.64 -2.88
CA GLN A 144 -8.04 17.44 -3.72
C GLN A 144 -6.65 16.81 -3.65
N PHE A 145 -6.24 16.32 -2.48
CA PHE A 145 -4.92 15.74 -2.28
C PHE A 145 -4.66 14.58 -3.23
N ASN A 146 -3.72 14.72 -4.13
CA ASN A 146 -3.33 13.72 -5.10
C ASN A 146 -1.81 13.61 -5.30
N MET A 147 -1.04 14.16 -4.36
CA MET A 147 0.42 14.02 -4.30
C MET A 147 0.84 13.70 -2.86
N MET A 148 1.90 12.92 -2.72
CA MET A 148 2.45 12.53 -1.43
C MET A 148 3.96 12.59 -1.44
N SER A 149 4.55 13.11 -0.35
CA SER A 149 6.00 13.13 -0.15
C SER A 149 6.35 12.59 1.23
N ILE A 150 7.39 11.75 1.29
CA ILE A 150 7.91 11.18 2.54
C ILE A 150 9.29 11.78 2.86
N PHE A 151 9.51 12.08 4.15
CA PHE A 151 10.72 12.71 4.65
C PHE A 151 11.29 11.86 5.78
N PHE A 152 12.46 11.29 5.58
CA PHE A 152 13.14 10.53 6.61
C PHE A 152 14.08 11.42 7.41
N ASN A 153 14.14 11.18 8.73
CA ASN A 153 14.97 11.94 9.67
C ASN A 153 14.72 13.46 9.53
N TYR A 154 13.43 13.84 9.49
CA TYR A 154 13.01 15.23 9.29
C TYR A 154 13.55 16.15 10.38
N GLY A 155 13.97 17.34 10.00
CA GLY A 155 14.51 18.34 10.92
C GLY A 155 15.98 18.19 11.23
N ILE A 156 16.65 17.13 10.76
CA ILE A 156 18.08 16.89 10.99
C ILE A 156 18.83 16.94 9.64
N GLU A 157 19.85 17.77 9.56
CA GLU A 157 20.71 17.87 8.37
C GLU A 157 21.58 16.62 8.20
N GLY A 158 21.86 16.25 6.96
CA GLY A 158 22.77 15.17 6.63
C GLY A 158 24.19 15.40 7.15
N ALA A 159 24.65 16.64 7.19
CA ALA A 159 25.95 17.01 7.77
C ALA A 159 26.05 16.65 9.27
N THR A 160 24.93 16.70 9.99
CA THR A 160 24.86 16.37 11.42
C THR A 160 24.67 14.86 11.66
N SER A 161 23.77 14.21 10.90
CA SER A 161 23.45 12.79 11.11
C SER A 161 24.40 11.82 10.41
N GLY A 162 25.22 12.31 9.47
CA GLY A 162 25.88 11.48 8.48
C GLY A 162 24.89 10.97 7.41
N GLU A 163 25.42 10.24 6.45
CA GLU A 163 24.57 9.57 5.45
C GLU A 163 23.76 8.46 6.12
N LYS A 164 22.45 8.43 5.81
CA LYS A 164 21.51 7.43 6.34
C LYS A 164 20.73 6.78 5.21
N THR A 165 20.54 5.48 5.30
CA THR A 165 19.73 4.69 4.36
C THR A 165 18.43 4.26 5.00
N TYR A 166 17.33 4.49 4.31
CA TYR A 166 15.98 4.10 4.66
C TYR A 166 15.34 3.34 3.51
N TYR A 167 14.26 2.61 3.80
CA TYR A 167 13.44 2.00 2.75
C TYR A 167 11.97 2.26 3.06
N PHE A 168 11.16 2.34 2.02
CA PHE A 168 9.71 2.40 2.17
C PHE A 168 8.98 1.63 1.07
N ASP A 169 7.78 1.20 1.42
CA ASP A 169 6.96 0.34 0.60
C ASP A 169 5.51 0.36 1.09
N ASN A 170 4.60 -0.29 0.36
CA ASN A 170 3.23 -0.56 0.79
C ASN A 170 2.52 0.67 1.37
N ILE A 171 2.37 1.72 0.53
CA ILE A 171 1.64 2.92 0.90
C ILE A 171 0.15 2.67 0.65
N ASN A 172 -0.66 2.74 1.70
CA ASN A 172 -2.08 2.49 1.61
C ASN A 172 -2.91 3.51 2.39
N TYR A 173 -4.07 3.86 1.85
CA TYR A 173 -5.07 4.65 2.54
C TYR A 173 -6.02 3.75 3.35
N GLY A 174 -6.37 4.17 4.54
CA GLY A 174 -7.43 3.60 5.36
C GLY A 174 -7.07 2.37 6.19
N SER A 175 -6.13 1.53 5.75
CA SER A 175 -5.65 0.37 6.50
C SER A 175 -4.21 0.03 6.15
N ALA A 176 -3.50 -0.61 7.06
CA ALA A 176 -2.14 -1.09 6.81
C ALA A 176 -2.15 -2.21 5.75
N LEU A 177 -1.28 -2.10 4.73
CA LEU A 177 -0.90 -3.25 3.92
C LEU A 177 0.21 -4.00 4.66
N SER A 178 -0.08 -5.15 5.23
CA SER A 178 0.93 -5.97 5.86
C SER A 178 1.41 -7.07 4.91
N SER A 179 2.72 -7.21 4.75
CA SER A 179 3.34 -8.35 4.06
C SER A 179 3.39 -9.60 4.95
N ASP A 180 3.25 -9.41 6.27
CA ASP A 180 3.15 -10.48 7.26
C ASP A 180 1.81 -10.38 7.99
N SER A 181 0.92 -11.24 7.63
CA SER A 181 -0.49 -11.29 8.01
C SER A 181 -1.33 -10.18 7.32
N PHE A 182 -1.89 -10.53 6.21
CA PHE A 182 -3.27 -10.31 5.97
C PHE A 182 -3.99 -10.51 7.33
N GLU A 183 -4.17 -9.45 8.13
CA GLU A 183 -5.26 -9.45 9.09
C GLU A 183 -6.49 -9.65 8.22
N GLN A 184 -6.67 -10.90 7.89
CA GLN A 184 -7.83 -11.48 7.30
C GLN A 184 -8.99 -10.85 8.10
N SER A 185 -9.70 -9.89 7.54
CA SER A 185 -11.09 -9.72 7.91
C SER A 185 -11.57 -11.15 7.99
N LYS A 186 -11.82 -11.66 9.18
CA LYS A 186 -11.86 -13.07 9.57
C LYS A 186 -12.66 -13.88 8.56
N LEU A 187 -12.07 -14.08 7.35
CA LEU A 187 -12.68 -14.86 6.29
C LEU A 187 -12.48 -16.31 6.65
N ILE A 188 -13.56 -16.93 7.06
CA ILE A 188 -13.58 -18.33 7.45
C ILE A 188 -14.27 -19.10 6.35
N ILE A 189 -13.66 -20.19 5.92
CA ILE A 189 -14.28 -21.16 5.01
C ILE A 189 -14.43 -22.50 5.72
N PHE A 190 -15.60 -23.09 5.61
CA PHE A 190 -15.89 -24.38 6.24
C PHE A 190 -17.01 -25.13 5.53
N PRO A 191 -17.00 -26.51 5.62
CA PRO A 191 -15.90 -27.33 6.11
C PRO A 191 -14.74 -27.36 5.13
N ASN A 192 -13.55 -27.61 5.62
CA ASN A 192 -12.38 -27.89 4.78
C ASN A 192 -11.61 -29.08 5.37
N PRO A 193 -11.60 -30.26 4.71
CA PRO A 193 -12.11 -30.57 3.36
C PRO A 193 -13.64 -30.55 3.22
N VAL A 194 -14.13 -30.15 2.04
CA VAL A 194 -15.56 -30.02 1.71
C VAL A 194 -16.06 -31.14 0.79
N ALA A 195 -17.28 -31.63 1.03
CA ALA A 195 -17.93 -32.61 0.15
C ALA A 195 -18.91 -31.96 -0.84
N SER A 196 -19.84 -31.16 -0.39
CA SER A 196 -20.91 -30.59 -1.23
C SER A 196 -21.09 -29.08 -1.10
N THR A 197 -21.08 -28.52 0.11
CA THR A 197 -21.35 -27.11 0.35
C THR A 197 -20.19 -26.47 1.08
N LEU A 198 -19.58 -25.46 0.46
CA LEU A 198 -18.58 -24.61 1.04
C LEU A 198 -19.25 -23.36 1.62
N ASN A 199 -19.09 -23.12 2.91
CA ASN A 199 -19.54 -21.90 3.56
C ASN A 199 -18.38 -20.92 3.60
N ILE A 200 -18.68 -19.67 3.33
CA ILE A 200 -17.75 -18.53 3.37
C ILE A 200 -18.36 -17.50 4.31
N GLN A 201 -17.64 -17.13 5.33
CA GLN A 201 -18.07 -16.13 6.33
C GLN A 201 -16.98 -15.10 6.55
N SER A 202 -17.37 -13.82 6.61
CA SER A 202 -16.50 -12.68 6.90
C SER A 202 -17.16 -11.76 7.93
N GLU A 203 -16.38 -10.90 8.57
CA GLU A 203 -16.88 -9.84 9.44
C GLU A 203 -17.49 -8.66 8.63
N THR A 204 -17.08 -8.50 7.37
CA THR A 204 -17.58 -7.45 6.47
C THR A 204 -18.19 -8.06 5.22
N ASN A 205 -19.08 -7.33 4.57
CA ASN A 205 -19.65 -7.76 3.29
C ASN A 205 -18.56 -7.84 2.22
N PHE A 206 -18.68 -8.84 1.36
CA PHE A 206 -17.85 -8.97 0.16
C PHE A 206 -18.72 -8.89 -1.10
N GLY A 207 -18.13 -8.35 -2.18
CA GLY A 207 -18.85 -8.06 -3.43
C GLY A 207 -18.78 -9.20 -4.42
N LYS A 208 -17.80 -10.11 -4.30
CA LYS A 208 -17.57 -11.17 -5.28
C LYS A 208 -16.86 -12.37 -4.70
N VAL A 209 -17.27 -13.55 -5.14
CA VAL A 209 -16.61 -14.83 -4.85
C VAL A 209 -16.22 -15.52 -6.16
N VAL A 210 -14.96 -15.91 -6.28
CA VAL A 210 -14.43 -16.66 -7.44
C VAL A 210 -13.70 -17.90 -6.96
N ILE A 211 -13.94 -19.05 -7.58
CA ILE A 211 -13.18 -20.27 -7.27
C ILE A 211 -12.31 -20.64 -8.47
N TYR A 212 -11.07 -20.95 -8.19
CA TYR A 212 -10.07 -21.41 -9.16
C TYR A 212 -9.67 -22.86 -8.85
N ASN A 213 -9.40 -23.63 -9.89
CA ASN A 213 -8.75 -24.94 -9.75
C ASN A 213 -7.23 -24.78 -9.54
N ALA A 214 -6.51 -25.90 -9.35
CA ALA A 214 -5.07 -25.91 -9.06
C ALA A 214 -4.19 -25.32 -10.18
N ILE A 215 -4.69 -25.21 -11.41
CA ILE A 215 -3.99 -24.61 -12.55
C ILE A 215 -4.44 -23.16 -12.83
N GLY A 216 -5.21 -22.54 -11.90
CA GLY A 216 -5.64 -21.14 -11.99
C GLY A 216 -6.83 -20.87 -12.91
N GLN A 217 -7.52 -21.91 -13.42
CA GLN A 217 -8.74 -21.70 -14.20
C GLN A 217 -9.91 -21.40 -13.27
N GLU A 218 -10.72 -20.40 -13.63
CA GLU A 218 -11.97 -20.06 -12.95
C GLU A 218 -12.99 -21.17 -13.19
N VAL A 219 -13.55 -21.72 -12.09
CA VAL A 219 -14.57 -22.79 -12.11
C VAL A 219 -15.90 -22.36 -11.49
N PHE A 220 -15.92 -21.22 -10.81
CA PHE A 220 -17.11 -20.61 -10.22
C PHE A 220 -16.89 -19.10 -10.07
N ASN A 221 -17.96 -18.33 -10.26
CA ASN A 221 -17.99 -16.87 -10.12
C ASN A 221 -19.39 -16.44 -9.68
N HIS A 222 -19.46 -15.61 -8.64
CA HIS A 222 -20.72 -15.11 -8.09
C HIS A 222 -20.51 -13.70 -7.50
N ASP A 223 -21.31 -12.75 -7.97
CA ASP A 223 -21.39 -11.42 -7.40
C ASP A 223 -22.42 -11.41 -6.26
N THR A 224 -22.08 -10.80 -5.14
CA THR A 224 -22.89 -10.77 -3.92
C THR A 224 -22.69 -9.46 -3.18
N ASN A 225 -23.45 -9.22 -2.12
CA ASN A 225 -23.21 -8.16 -1.15
C ASN A 225 -23.59 -8.68 0.25
N SER A 226 -22.90 -9.74 0.66
CA SER A 226 -23.18 -10.48 1.88
C SER A 226 -21.88 -10.72 2.66
N ASN A 227 -21.98 -10.92 3.94
CA ASN A 227 -20.87 -11.40 4.78
C ASN A 227 -20.88 -12.91 5.02
N TYR A 228 -21.86 -13.61 4.42
CA TYR A 228 -21.99 -15.05 4.48
C TYR A 228 -22.55 -15.61 3.17
N GLU A 229 -21.87 -16.60 2.60
CA GLU A 229 -22.29 -17.29 1.37
C GLU A 229 -22.17 -18.80 1.50
N GLN A 230 -23.09 -19.52 0.85
CA GLN A 230 -23.08 -20.97 0.72
C GLN A 230 -22.94 -21.36 -0.75
N ILE A 231 -21.84 -21.98 -1.09
CA ILE A 231 -21.54 -22.36 -2.47
C ILE A 231 -21.65 -23.87 -2.63
N ASN A 232 -22.48 -24.30 -3.57
CA ASN A 232 -22.54 -25.71 -3.95
C ASN A 232 -21.31 -26.07 -4.80
N VAL A 233 -20.43 -26.87 -4.22
CA VAL A 233 -19.21 -27.38 -4.88
C VAL A 233 -19.31 -28.87 -5.23
N SER A 234 -20.51 -29.50 -5.16
CA SER A 234 -20.69 -30.92 -5.43
C SER A 234 -20.34 -31.32 -6.86
N ILE A 235 -20.42 -30.39 -7.80
CA ILE A 235 -20.07 -30.56 -9.22
C ILE A 235 -18.56 -30.54 -9.49
N LEU A 236 -17.75 -30.09 -8.52
CA LEU A 236 -16.29 -30.03 -8.66
C LEU A 236 -15.69 -31.43 -8.38
N ASN A 237 -14.69 -31.78 -9.16
CA ASN A 237 -13.92 -33.01 -8.92
C ASN A 237 -13.12 -32.91 -7.62
N SER A 238 -12.79 -34.07 -7.03
CA SER A 238 -11.89 -34.10 -5.87
C SER A 238 -10.55 -33.48 -6.22
N GLY A 239 -10.05 -32.58 -5.35
CA GLY A 239 -8.79 -31.87 -5.61
C GLY A 239 -8.60 -30.62 -4.77
N ILE A 240 -7.55 -29.86 -5.10
CA ILE A 240 -7.20 -28.58 -4.47
C ILE A 240 -7.84 -27.45 -5.29
N TYR A 241 -8.44 -26.52 -4.57
CA TYR A 241 -9.06 -25.32 -5.12
C TYR A 241 -8.68 -24.10 -4.27
N TYR A 242 -8.83 -22.94 -4.88
CA TYR A 242 -8.62 -21.66 -4.24
C TYR A 242 -9.89 -20.80 -4.38
N VAL A 243 -10.43 -20.33 -3.28
CA VAL A 243 -11.53 -19.37 -3.28
C VAL A 243 -10.95 -17.97 -3.10
N LYS A 244 -11.26 -17.09 -4.03
CA LYS A 244 -10.96 -15.66 -3.97
C LYS A 244 -12.24 -14.91 -3.61
N VAL A 245 -12.19 -14.16 -2.54
CA VAL A 245 -13.26 -13.27 -2.10
C VAL A 245 -12.80 -11.83 -2.26
N VAL A 246 -13.62 -11.01 -2.90
CA VAL A 246 -13.29 -9.62 -3.23
C VAL A 246 -14.31 -8.70 -2.62
N ASN A 247 -13.89 -7.65 -1.94
CA ASN A 247 -14.73 -6.50 -1.58
C ASN A 247 -14.22 -5.25 -2.30
N GLU A 248 -14.81 -4.08 -2.03
CA GLU A 248 -14.45 -2.83 -2.71
C GLU A 248 -12.98 -2.42 -2.51
N PHE A 249 -12.31 -2.92 -1.46
CA PHE A 249 -11.00 -2.45 -1.04
C PHE A 249 -9.92 -3.55 -1.00
N THR A 250 -10.32 -4.83 -0.90
CA THR A 250 -9.38 -5.94 -0.69
C THR A 250 -9.83 -7.22 -1.39
N SER A 251 -8.89 -8.16 -1.56
CA SER A 251 -9.22 -9.52 -1.98
C SER A 251 -8.48 -10.53 -1.12
N SER A 252 -9.17 -11.61 -0.73
CA SER A 252 -8.61 -12.74 0.03
C SER A 252 -8.59 -13.99 -0.82
N LEU A 253 -7.52 -14.76 -0.77
CA LEU A 253 -7.39 -16.05 -1.46
C LEU A 253 -7.14 -17.16 -0.43
N ILE A 254 -8.05 -18.11 -0.33
CA ILE A 254 -7.94 -19.23 0.62
C ILE A 254 -8.01 -20.56 -0.12
N LYS A 255 -7.09 -21.47 0.26
CA LYS A 255 -7.06 -22.84 -0.25
C LYS A 255 -8.08 -23.70 0.45
N PHE A 256 -8.82 -24.53 -0.31
CA PHE A 256 -9.63 -25.63 0.24
C PHE A 256 -9.44 -26.94 -0.52
N ILE A 257 -9.85 -28.03 0.11
CA ILE A 257 -9.76 -29.38 -0.44
C ILE A 257 -11.18 -29.87 -0.69
N LYS A 258 -11.50 -30.23 -1.94
CA LYS A 258 -12.71 -30.93 -2.33
C LYS A 258 -12.49 -32.43 -2.20
N LYS A 259 -13.37 -33.12 -1.47
CA LYS A 259 -13.44 -34.60 -1.38
C LYS A 259 -14.22 -35.20 -2.53
#